data_6ca347a09ddf32c4187bf257d85a9392
#
_entry.id   6ca347a09ddf32c4187bf257d85a9392
#
_cell.length_a   1.000
_cell.length_b   1.000
_cell.length_c   1.000
_cell.angle_alpha   90.00
_cell.angle_beta   90.00
_cell.angle_gamma   90.00
#
_symmetry.space_group_name_H-M   'P 1'
#
loop_
_entity.id
_entity.type
_entity.pdbx_description
1 polymer ?
#
loop_
_entity_poly.entity_id
_entity_poly.type
_entity_poly.pdbx_seq_one_letter_code
_entity_poly.pdbx_strand_id
1 'polypeptide(L)'
;METFQAVQAEKARRAARFIKKPTPKKTYPFTSLLVCDGCGKNYRRKVTKTGPVWVCGTFNSMGKAACASKQIPEETLHAVTAEVLGQVDFSEELLRRLIKSILVCNENVLIFRFFDGSEVTRTWQDRSRRQSWTDEMKATARQKALERRNQNA
;
A
#
# COMPACT_ATOMS: atom_id res chain seq x y z
N MET A 1 -14.73 45.20 7.88
CA MET A 1 -13.26 44.99 8.01
C MET A 1 -12.87 44.38 9.36
N GLU A 2 -13.53 44.74 10.46
CA GLU A 2 -13.24 44.20 11.81
C GLU A 2 -13.35 42.68 11.96
N THR A 3 -14.33 42.03 11.31
CA THR A 3 -14.55 40.59 11.38
C THR A 3 -13.39 39.79 10.71
N PHE A 4 -12.81 40.33 9.63
CA PHE A 4 -11.69 39.63 8.95
C PHE A 4 -10.41 39.67 9.81
N GLN A 5 -10.13 40.82 10.43
CA GLN A 5 -8.97 40.97 11.32
C GLN A 5 -9.10 40.09 12.58
N ALA A 6 -10.29 39.99 13.16
CA ALA A 6 -10.57 39.10 14.29
C ALA A 6 -10.34 37.62 13.92
N VAL A 7 -10.77 37.19 12.74
CA VAL A 7 -10.54 35.82 12.23
C VAL A 7 -9.06 35.54 12.01
N GLN A 8 -8.29 36.48 11.47
CA GLN A 8 -6.84 36.32 11.29
C GLN A 8 -6.10 36.26 12.63
N ALA A 9 -6.47 37.09 13.60
CA ALA A 9 -5.90 37.06 14.95
C ALA A 9 -6.18 35.72 15.64
N GLU A 10 -7.41 35.16 15.53
CA GLU A 10 -7.76 33.87 16.09
C GLU A 10 -7.01 32.71 15.40
N LYS A 11 -6.83 32.78 14.07
CA LYS A 11 -5.99 31.80 13.34
C LYS A 11 -4.54 31.82 13.82
N ALA A 12 -3.97 33.01 14.00
CA ALA A 12 -2.61 33.16 14.51
C ALA A 12 -2.48 32.63 15.94
N ARG A 13 -3.46 32.91 16.81
CA ARG A 13 -3.52 32.41 18.18
C ARG A 13 -3.59 30.87 18.23
N ARG A 14 -4.43 30.25 17.38
CA ARG A 14 -4.53 28.78 17.27
C ARG A 14 -3.26 28.17 16.70
N ALA A 15 -2.65 28.78 15.71
CA ALA A 15 -1.37 28.33 15.14
C ALA A 15 -0.24 28.35 16.18
N ALA A 16 -0.17 29.39 17.01
CA ALA A 16 0.82 29.49 18.08
C ALA A 16 0.64 28.43 19.18
N ARG A 17 -0.61 28.02 19.47
CA ARG A 17 -0.89 26.93 20.41
C ARG A 17 -0.57 25.54 19.83
N PHE A 18 -0.61 25.39 18.51
CA PHE A 18 -0.41 24.12 17.84
C PHE A 18 1.06 23.92 17.47
N ILE A 19 1.92 23.76 18.45
CA ILE A 19 3.31 23.32 18.23
C ILE A 19 3.24 21.85 17.84
N LYS A 20 3.24 21.58 16.52
CA LYS A 20 3.45 20.22 16.00
C LYS A 20 4.84 19.77 16.45
N LYS A 21 4.91 18.93 17.48
CA LYS A 21 6.16 18.22 17.77
C LYS A 21 6.55 17.44 16.51
N PRO A 22 7.76 17.63 15.97
CA PRO A 22 8.20 16.88 14.81
C PRO A 22 8.25 15.39 15.19
N THR A 23 7.26 14.63 14.73
CA THR A 23 7.31 13.17 14.85
C THR A 23 8.31 12.65 13.81
N PRO A 24 9.29 11.83 14.20
CA PRO A 24 10.23 11.24 13.27
C PRO A 24 9.44 10.46 12.21
N LYS A 25 9.71 10.73 10.93
CA LYS A 25 9.08 10.01 9.83
C LYS A 25 9.54 8.56 9.89
N LYS A 26 8.61 7.64 10.13
CA LYS A 26 8.89 6.20 10.01
C LYS A 26 9.19 5.87 8.55
N THR A 27 10.39 5.40 8.27
CA THR A 27 10.78 4.85 6.98
C THR A 27 10.60 3.33 7.00
N TYR A 28 10.14 2.78 5.89
CA TYR A 28 9.92 1.34 5.72
C TYR A 28 10.76 0.86 4.54
N PRO A 29 11.04 -0.44 4.42
CA PRO A 29 11.95 -0.97 3.40
C PRO A 29 11.69 -0.46 1.98
N PHE A 30 10.45 -0.45 1.56
CA PHE A 30 10.05 -0.05 0.20
C PHE A 30 9.70 1.43 0.05
N THR A 31 9.90 2.26 1.10
CA THR A 31 9.63 3.70 1.01
C THR A 31 10.47 4.32 -0.10
N SER A 32 9.82 5.04 -1.01
CA SER A 32 10.41 5.69 -2.19
C SER A 32 10.96 4.77 -3.29
N LEU A 33 10.96 3.45 -3.09
CA LEU A 33 11.42 2.49 -4.09
C LEU A 33 10.32 2.07 -5.06
N LEU A 34 9.07 1.96 -4.59
CA LEU A 34 7.93 1.53 -5.40
C LEU A 34 7.34 2.70 -6.17
N VAL A 35 7.36 2.62 -7.50
CA VAL A 35 6.83 3.62 -8.41
C VAL A 35 5.70 3.01 -9.26
N CYS A 36 4.59 3.71 -9.38
CA CYS A 36 3.48 3.29 -10.23
C CYS A 36 3.79 3.60 -11.70
N ASP A 37 3.74 2.60 -12.57
CA ASP A 37 3.94 2.74 -14.01
C ASP A 37 2.88 3.65 -14.65
N GLY A 38 1.62 3.48 -14.26
CA GLY A 38 0.49 4.21 -14.85
C GLY A 38 0.45 5.71 -14.52
N CYS A 39 0.96 6.16 -13.37
CA CYS A 39 0.86 7.57 -12.96
C CYS A 39 2.19 8.17 -12.44
N GLY A 40 3.27 7.41 -12.38
CA GLY A 40 4.60 7.86 -11.93
C GLY A 40 4.69 8.23 -10.45
N LYS A 41 3.63 8.04 -9.65
CA LYS A 41 3.65 8.37 -8.22
C LYS A 41 4.15 7.20 -7.38
N ASN A 42 4.81 7.52 -6.27
CA ASN A 42 5.28 6.52 -5.33
C ASN A 42 4.12 5.85 -4.60
N TYR A 43 4.32 4.57 -4.29
CA TYR A 43 3.45 3.83 -3.39
C TYR A 43 3.67 4.26 -1.94
N ARG A 44 2.61 4.18 -1.15
CA ARG A 44 2.61 4.49 0.28
C ARG A 44 2.16 3.27 1.07
N ARG A 45 2.79 3.04 2.20
CA ARG A 45 2.38 1.99 3.13
C ARG A 45 1.09 2.37 3.84
N LYS A 46 0.14 1.44 3.88
CA LYS A 46 -1.13 1.57 4.59
C LYS A 46 -1.36 0.31 5.42
N VAL A 47 -1.78 0.47 6.66
CA VAL A 47 -2.15 -0.66 7.52
C VAL A 47 -3.65 -0.91 7.35
N THR A 48 -4.01 -2.14 7.03
CA THR A 48 -5.39 -2.61 6.88
C THR A 48 -5.70 -3.66 7.95
N LYS A 49 -6.96 -4.08 8.06
CA LYS A 49 -7.36 -5.16 8.98
C LYS A 49 -6.66 -6.50 8.68
N THR A 50 -6.28 -6.72 7.43
CA THR A 50 -5.61 -7.95 6.95
C THR A 50 -4.09 -7.84 6.93
N GLY A 51 -3.53 -6.72 7.40
CA GLY A 51 -2.11 -6.46 7.43
C GLY A 51 -1.67 -5.22 6.65
N PRO A 52 -0.38 -4.95 6.61
CA PRO A 52 0.19 -3.83 5.88
C PRO A 52 0.15 -4.09 4.36
N VAL A 53 -0.22 -3.06 3.61
CA VAL A 53 -0.27 -3.07 2.14
C VAL A 53 0.41 -1.81 1.59
N TRP A 54 0.89 -1.90 0.37
CA TRP A 54 1.41 -0.76 -0.39
C TRP A 54 0.40 -0.33 -1.45
N VAL A 55 0.10 0.95 -1.50
CA VAL A 55 -0.94 1.55 -2.36
C VAL A 55 -0.37 2.74 -3.11
N CYS A 56 -0.67 2.84 -4.39
CA CYS A 56 -0.29 4.01 -5.20
C CYS A 56 -0.82 5.31 -4.58
N GLY A 57 0.01 6.34 -4.54
CA GLY A 57 -0.36 7.64 -3.98
C GLY A 57 -1.58 8.27 -4.65
N THR A 58 -1.67 8.20 -6.00
CA THR A 58 -2.81 8.69 -6.77
C THR A 58 -4.07 7.87 -6.52
N PHE A 59 -3.97 6.54 -6.56
CA PHE A 59 -5.11 5.67 -6.24
C PHE A 59 -5.65 5.95 -4.83
N ASN A 60 -4.77 6.11 -3.84
CA ASN A 60 -5.18 6.35 -2.45
C ASN A 60 -5.87 7.71 -2.23
N SER A 61 -5.51 8.72 -3.02
CA SER A 61 -6.05 10.09 -2.87
C SER A 61 -7.24 10.37 -3.76
N MET A 62 -7.25 9.84 -4.99
CA MET A 62 -8.21 10.20 -6.05
C MET A 62 -9.03 9.00 -6.53
N GLY A 63 -8.72 7.79 -6.09
CA GLY A 63 -9.46 6.58 -6.41
C GLY A 63 -9.12 5.95 -7.77
N LYS A 64 -9.91 4.92 -8.11
CA LYS A 64 -9.70 4.07 -9.29
C LYS A 64 -9.82 4.82 -10.63
N ALA A 65 -10.64 5.87 -10.68
CA ALA A 65 -10.80 6.68 -11.89
C ALA A 65 -9.50 7.40 -12.30
N ALA A 66 -8.69 7.80 -11.32
CA ALA A 66 -7.43 8.50 -11.57
C ALA A 66 -6.23 7.55 -11.76
N CYS A 67 -6.27 6.37 -11.17
CA CYS A 67 -5.22 5.36 -11.33
C CYS A 67 -5.79 3.98 -11.02
N ALA A 68 -5.69 3.05 -11.96
CA ALA A 68 -6.21 1.69 -11.82
C ALA A 68 -5.24 0.72 -11.12
N SER A 69 -4.13 1.22 -10.55
CA SER A 69 -3.11 0.40 -9.91
C SER A 69 -3.66 -0.37 -8.70
N LYS A 70 -3.20 -1.60 -8.54
CA LYS A 70 -3.58 -2.46 -7.42
C LYS A 70 -2.74 -2.19 -6.18
N GLN A 71 -3.31 -2.47 -5.02
CA GLN A 71 -2.57 -2.53 -3.77
C GLN A 71 -1.82 -3.86 -3.66
N ILE A 72 -0.64 -3.84 -3.07
CA ILE A 72 0.23 -5.01 -2.94
C ILE A 72 0.42 -5.29 -1.45
N PRO A 73 0.13 -6.51 -0.96
CA PRO A 73 0.47 -6.90 0.40
C PRO A 73 1.98 -6.84 0.65
N GLU A 74 2.39 -6.36 1.81
CA GLU A 74 3.81 -6.22 2.15
C GLU A 74 4.53 -7.57 2.17
N GLU A 75 3.87 -8.63 2.67
CA GLU A 75 4.39 -10.00 2.63
C GLU A 75 4.69 -10.48 1.21
N THR A 76 3.81 -10.16 0.26
CA THR A 76 4.01 -10.50 -1.16
C THR A 76 5.24 -9.79 -1.73
N LEU A 77 5.42 -8.50 -1.39
CA LEU A 77 6.62 -7.76 -1.80
C LEU A 77 7.89 -8.35 -1.18
N HIS A 78 7.85 -8.76 0.09
CA HIS A 78 8.99 -9.43 0.73
C HIS A 78 9.34 -10.72 0.02
N ALA A 79 8.36 -11.59 -0.26
CA ALA A 79 8.58 -12.88 -0.92
C ALA A 79 9.15 -12.72 -2.34
N VAL A 80 8.53 -11.86 -3.16
CA VAL A 80 9.02 -11.62 -4.54
C VAL A 80 10.39 -10.96 -4.55
N THR A 81 10.66 -10.06 -3.61
CA THR A 81 11.98 -9.40 -3.51
C THR A 81 13.06 -10.38 -3.08
N ALA A 82 12.78 -11.26 -2.12
CA ALA A 82 13.71 -12.31 -1.70
C ALA A 82 14.05 -13.24 -2.87
N GLU A 83 13.05 -13.66 -3.65
CA GLU A 83 13.25 -14.47 -4.86
C GLU A 83 14.14 -13.76 -5.89
N VAL A 84 13.89 -12.47 -6.15
CA VAL A 84 14.69 -11.67 -7.11
C VAL A 84 16.14 -11.52 -6.65
N LEU A 85 16.36 -11.39 -5.34
CA LEU A 85 17.70 -11.27 -4.75
C LEU A 85 18.39 -12.63 -4.52
N GLY A 86 17.73 -13.76 -4.86
CA GLY A 86 18.27 -15.10 -4.64
C GLY A 86 18.43 -15.47 -3.17
N GLN A 87 17.58 -14.90 -2.28
CA GLN A 87 17.60 -15.13 -0.85
C GLN A 87 16.41 -15.98 -0.41
N VAL A 88 16.56 -16.72 0.67
CA VAL A 88 15.46 -17.47 1.31
C VAL A 88 14.51 -16.50 2.02
N ASP A 89 15.08 -15.51 2.72
CA ASP A 89 14.35 -14.52 3.48
C ASP A 89 14.60 -13.11 2.95
N PHE A 90 13.64 -12.22 3.21
CA PHE A 90 13.74 -10.81 2.84
C PHE A 90 14.83 -10.08 3.63
N SER A 91 15.75 -9.40 2.92
CA SER A 91 16.78 -8.54 3.51
C SER A 91 16.61 -7.09 3.04
N GLU A 92 16.32 -6.19 3.99
CA GLU A 92 16.23 -4.74 3.70
C GLU A 92 17.58 -4.16 3.28
N GLU A 93 18.67 -4.65 3.84
CA GLU A 93 20.03 -4.19 3.53
C GLU A 93 20.38 -4.48 2.06
N LEU A 94 20.15 -5.71 1.59
CA LEU A 94 20.36 -6.10 0.20
C LEU A 94 19.44 -5.33 -0.76
N LEU A 95 18.17 -5.16 -0.37
CA LEU A 95 17.21 -4.36 -1.14
C LEU A 95 17.77 -2.95 -1.39
N ARG A 96 18.17 -2.24 -0.34
CA ARG A 96 18.69 -0.87 -0.45
C ARG A 96 20.01 -0.75 -1.17
N ARG A 97 20.85 -1.78 -1.10
CA ARG A 97 22.17 -1.81 -1.73
C ARG A 97 22.10 -2.13 -3.22
N LEU A 98 21.20 -2.99 -3.64
CA LEU A 98 21.16 -3.52 -5.00
C LEU A 98 20.05 -2.91 -5.86
N ILE A 99 18.90 -2.60 -5.29
CA ILE A 99 17.72 -2.15 -6.04
C ILE A 99 17.58 -0.62 -5.99
N LYS A 100 17.58 -0.03 -7.17
CA LYS A 100 17.40 1.41 -7.39
C LYS A 100 15.92 1.81 -7.32
N SER A 101 15.04 1.02 -7.96
CA SER A 101 13.59 1.26 -7.98
C SER A 101 12.84 -0.01 -8.39
N ILE A 102 11.58 -0.09 -8.02
CA ILE A 102 10.66 -1.15 -8.41
C ILE A 102 9.47 -0.50 -9.10
N LEU A 103 9.28 -0.76 -10.38
CA LEU A 103 8.16 -0.27 -11.14
C LEU A 103 6.98 -1.23 -11.00
N VAL A 104 5.84 -0.71 -10.60
CA VAL A 104 4.61 -1.48 -10.44
C VAL A 104 3.73 -1.28 -11.66
N CYS A 105 3.68 -2.29 -12.53
CA CYS A 105 2.92 -2.31 -13.76
C CYS A 105 1.53 -2.94 -13.56
N ASN A 106 0.70 -2.82 -14.59
CA ASN A 106 -0.57 -3.54 -14.65
C ASN A 106 -0.36 -5.06 -14.68
N GLU A 107 -1.44 -5.83 -14.52
CA GLU A 107 -1.41 -7.30 -14.58
C GLU A 107 -0.51 -7.97 -13.53
N ASN A 108 -0.32 -7.31 -12.39
CA ASN A 108 0.49 -7.82 -11.29
C ASN A 108 1.97 -8.01 -11.63
N VAL A 109 2.51 -7.17 -12.50
CA VAL A 109 3.92 -7.21 -12.90
C VAL A 109 4.73 -6.22 -12.08
N LEU A 110 5.89 -6.65 -11.60
CA LEU A 110 6.90 -5.84 -10.94
C LEU A 110 8.18 -5.88 -11.77
N ILE A 111 8.76 -4.71 -12.05
CA ILE A 111 10.06 -4.58 -12.71
C ILE A 111 11.05 -4.00 -11.70
N PHE A 112 12.01 -4.84 -11.31
CA PHE A 112 13.08 -4.47 -10.39
C PHE A 112 14.23 -3.89 -11.20
N ARG A 113 14.60 -2.64 -10.93
CA ARG A 113 15.73 -1.96 -11.54
C ARG A 113 16.87 -1.90 -10.55
N PHE A 114 18.01 -2.44 -10.95
CA PHE A 114 19.22 -2.48 -10.14
C PHE A 114 20.10 -1.27 -10.37
N PHE A 115 21.03 -1.01 -9.46
CA PHE A 115 22.02 0.07 -9.62
C PHE A 115 23.04 -0.20 -10.72
N ASP A 116 23.26 -1.47 -11.07
CA ASP A 116 24.13 -1.88 -12.21
C ASP A 116 23.48 -1.68 -13.59
N GLY A 117 22.21 -1.24 -13.61
CA GLY A 117 21.45 -1.04 -14.83
C GLY A 117 20.66 -2.26 -15.29
N SER A 118 20.79 -3.41 -14.65
CA SER A 118 20.00 -4.59 -14.95
C SER A 118 18.55 -4.46 -14.52
N GLU A 119 17.65 -5.17 -15.21
CA GLU A 119 16.23 -5.21 -14.88
C GLU A 119 15.75 -6.66 -14.76
N VAL A 120 14.96 -6.95 -13.75
CA VAL A 120 14.33 -8.26 -13.54
C VAL A 120 12.82 -8.07 -13.41
N THR A 121 12.08 -8.78 -14.26
CA THR A 121 10.62 -8.76 -14.23
C THR A 121 10.09 -9.97 -13.45
N ARG A 122 9.12 -9.74 -12.56
CA ARG A 122 8.40 -10.79 -11.82
C ARG A 122 6.91 -10.46 -11.76
N THR A 123 6.12 -11.51 -11.75
CA THR A 123 4.68 -11.42 -11.49
C THR A 123 4.39 -11.80 -10.05
N TRP A 124 3.40 -11.15 -9.46
CA TRP A 124 2.93 -11.50 -8.13
C TRP A 124 1.46 -11.93 -8.17
N GLN A 125 1.07 -12.79 -7.24
CA GLN A 125 -0.32 -13.24 -7.17
C GLN A 125 -1.11 -12.36 -6.21
N ASP A 126 -2.22 -11.81 -6.73
CA ASP A 126 -3.19 -11.11 -5.91
C ASP A 126 -3.96 -12.13 -5.08
N ARG A 127 -3.90 -12.04 -3.75
CA ARG A 127 -4.80 -12.77 -2.87
C ARG A 127 -6.21 -12.19 -3.04
N SER A 128 -6.89 -12.54 -4.12
CA SER A 128 -8.28 -12.14 -4.29
C SER A 128 -9.10 -12.76 -3.14
N ARG A 129 -10.12 -12.03 -2.64
CA ARG A 129 -11.07 -12.57 -1.67
C ARG A 129 -11.68 -13.90 -2.13
N ARG A 130 -11.75 -14.12 -3.44
CA ARG A 130 -12.27 -15.35 -4.04
C ARG A 130 -11.34 -16.54 -3.82
N GLN A 131 -10.02 -16.34 -3.76
CA GLN A 131 -9.03 -17.39 -3.50
C GLN A 131 -8.81 -17.62 -2.00
N SER A 132 -9.02 -16.60 -1.16
CA SER A 132 -8.92 -16.74 0.30
C SER A 132 -10.16 -17.38 0.94
N TRP A 133 -11.27 -17.49 0.20
CA TRP A 133 -12.49 -18.15 0.67
C TRP A 133 -12.39 -19.64 0.41
N THR A 134 -12.02 -20.41 1.43
CA THR A 134 -12.09 -21.88 1.38
C THR A 134 -13.54 -22.34 1.27
N ASP A 135 -13.76 -23.54 0.75
CA ASP A 135 -15.12 -24.09 0.61
C ASP A 135 -15.81 -24.24 1.96
N GLU A 136 -15.06 -24.49 3.03
CA GLU A 136 -15.56 -24.48 4.42
C GLU A 136 -16.06 -23.10 4.85
N MET A 137 -15.32 -22.03 4.53
CA MET A 137 -15.75 -20.64 4.82
C MET A 137 -17.01 -20.28 4.04
N LYS A 138 -17.14 -20.74 2.79
CA LYS A 138 -18.34 -20.56 1.98
C LYS A 138 -19.54 -21.33 2.57
N ALA A 139 -19.34 -22.55 3.01
CA ALA A 139 -20.39 -23.37 3.66
C ALA A 139 -20.86 -22.72 4.96
N THR A 140 -19.94 -22.31 5.83
CA THR A 140 -20.26 -21.62 7.10
C THR A 140 -21.02 -20.31 6.87
N ALA A 141 -20.61 -19.53 5.86
CA ALA A 141 -21.29 -18.28 5.51
C ALA A 141 -22.72 -18.52 4.99
N ARG A 142 -22.93 -19.57 4.18
CA ARG A 142 -24.26 -19.99 3.70
C ARG A 142 -25.16 -20.43 4.86
N GLN A 143 -24.63 -21.22 5.78
CA GLN A 143 -25.38 -21.69 6.94
C GLN A 143 -25.82 -20.53 7.83
N LYS A 144 -24.92 -19.60 8.16
CA LYS A 144 -25.26 -18.38 8.91
C LYS A 144 -26.29 -17.49 8.21
N ALA A 145 -26.26 -17.43 6.89
CA ALA A 145 -27.25 -16.68 6.10
C ALA A 145 -28.64 -17.33 6.19
N LEU A 146 -28.72 -18.67 6.15
CA LEU A 146 -29.97 -19.42 6.30
C LEU A 146 -30.55 -19.28 7.71
N GLU A 147 -29.72 -19.37 8.75
CA GLU A 147 -30.13 -19.16 10.15
C GLU A 147 -30.73 -17.77 10.37
N ARG A 148 -30.08 -16.72 9.84
CA ARG A 148 -30.62 -15.35 9.91
C ARG A 148 -31.96 -15.18 9.18
N ARG A 149 -32.12 -15.87 8.06
CA ARG A 149 -33.39 -15.85 7.30
C ARG A 149 -34.52 -16.52 8.08
N ASN A 150 -34.24 -17.62 8.76
CA ASN A 150 -35.22 -18.35 9.57
C ASN A 150 -35.57 -17.64 10.88
N GLN A 151 -34.68 -16.77 11.42
CA GLN A 151 -34.95 -15.96 12.60
C GLN A 151 -35.80 -14.72 12.31
N ASN A 152 -35.88 -14.29 11.06
CA ASN A 152 -36.64 -13.12 10.62
C ASN A 152 -37.94 -13.48 9.87
N ALA A 153 -38.32 -14.74 9.83
CA ALA A 153 -39.58 -15.26 9.29
C ALA A 153 -40.53 -15.64 10.40
#